data_b4dd1ebaa981315bb2979eb3f2e325f7
#
_entry.id   b4dd1ebaa981315bb2979eb3f2e325f7
#
_cell.length_a   1.000
_cell.length_b   1.000
_cell.length_c   1.000
_cell.angle_alpha   90.00
_cell.angle_beta   90.00
_cell.angle_gamma   90.00
#
_symmetry.space_group_name_H-M   'P 1'
#
loop_
_entity.id
_entity.type
_entity.pdbx_description
1 polymer ?
#
loop_
_entity_poly.entity_id
_entity_poly.type
_entity_poly.pdbx_seq_one_letter_code
_entity_poly.pdbx_strand_id
1 'polypeptide(L)'
;MSLDPLDVDAEGVTAAGRARGFRPKHLVTGPSRDDKSFLGHPGGLPWMLQVEMWERFSWFGMRAILVYFITDTLANGGLGLPVNAGQVVMASYGAAVLLMTIPGGIFADRILGPWVSTLWGGLIIMTGHVILAIPQVVTSWIGLVCIAIGTGFIKPNLSTVVGGLYDDGDPRRDQGFLYFYMSINIGSLIAPLITGLLKDHYGYHIGFIAAAIGMALALVAFIHGRSKLRDFAFDIPNPLAPGEGRRMVLRTLGIIAIGAVLVIGFKALLGEWTSAIAYSLFTFATVTALGYFLTMFRSSKVTERERGHLWAFVPLW
;
A
#
# COMPACT_ATOMS: atom_id res chain seq x y z
N MET A 1 36.38 -9.82 26.58
CA MET A 1 35.09 -9.17 26.32
C MET A 1 35.31 -8.35 25.06
N SER A 2 35.19 -9.01 23.90
CA SER A 2 35.41 -8.43 22.58
C SER A 2 34.12 -7.79 22.11
N LEU A 3 34.10 -6.49 21.95
CA LEU A 3 33.02 -5.76 21.31
C LEU A 3 33.00 -6.12 19.83
N ASP A 4 31.82 -6.51 19.36
CA ASP A 4 31.52 -6.84 17.96
C ASP A 4 31.74 -5.57 17.10
N PRO A 5 32.57 -5.60 16.02
CA PRO A 5 32.87 -4.41 15.22
C PRO A 5 31.72 -3.87 14.39
N LEU A 6 30.52 -4.48 14.43
CA LEU A 6 29.38 -4.09 13.61
C LEU A 6 28.48 -3.02 14.25
N ASP A 7 28.81 -2.48 15.41
CA ASP A 7 27.89 -1.62 16.19
C ASP A 7 28.26 -0.12 16.24
N VAL A 8 29.25 0.35 15.53
CA VAL A 8 29.66 1.76 15.63
C VAL A 8 29.80 2.42 14.26
N ASP A 9 28.74 3.03 13.79
CA ASP A 9 28.80 4.07 12.78
C ASP A 9 29.37 5.36 13.40
N ALA A 10 30.18 6.10 12.62
CA ALA A 10 30.95 7.27 13.06
C ALA A 10 30.11 8.45 13.60
N GLU A 11 28.79 8.31 13.71
CA GLU A 11 27.85 9.33 14.26
C GLU A 11 26.95 8.79 15.38
N GLY A 12 27.13 7.57 15.88
CA GLY A 12 26.36 7.06 17.04
C GLY A 12 24.85 6.88 16.83
N VAL A 13 24.34 7.01 15.61
CA VAL A 13 22.94 6.82 15.26
C VAL A 13 22.83 5.70 14.23
N THR A 14 22.77 4.47 14.70
CA THR A 14 22.47 3.32 13.85
C THR A 14 21.10 3.50 13.17
N ALA A 15 20.94 3.03 11.93
CA ALA A 15 19.65 3.00 11.24
C ALA A 15 18.55 2.34 12.09
N ALA A 16 18.90 1.38 12.94
CA ALA A 16 18.09 0.81 14.01
C ALA A 16 17.61 1.84 15.05
N GLY A 17 18.31 2.97 15.23
CA GLY A 17 17.95 4.01 16.21
C GLY A 17 16.67 4.76 15.87
N ARG A 18 16.33 4.93 14.59
CA ARG A 18 15.13 5.67 14.16
C ARG A 18 13.84 4.86 14.30
N ALA A 19 13.90 3.54 14.17
CA ALA A 19 12.75 2.66 14.39
C ALA A 19 12.52 2.31 15.87
N ARG A 20 13.48 2.57 16.76
CA ARG A 20 13.42 2.21 18.19
C ARG A 20 12.22 2.80 18.92
N GLY A 21 11.72 3.98 18.52
CA GLY A 21 10.56 4.62 19.16
C GLY A 21 9.26 3.81 19.03
N PHE A 22 9.12 2.98 18.01
CA PHE A 22 7.93 2.16 17.76
C PHE A 22 8.13 0.67 18.11
N ARG A 23 9.37 0.25 18.36
CA ARG A 23 9.72 -1.14 18.68
C ARG A 23 9.27 -1.47 20.11
N PRO A 24 8.46 -2.52 20.33
CA PRO A 24 8.11 -2.99 21.66
C PRO A 24 9.33 -3.44 22.45
N LYS A 25 9.29 -3.28 23.77
CA LYS A 25 10.37 -3.74 24.67
C LYS A 25 10.54 -5.26 24.66
N HIS A 26 9.45 -5.98 24.42
CA HIS A 26 9.41 -7.44 24.35
C HIS A 26 8.82 -7.83 23.00
N LEU A 27 9.64 -8.44 22.16
CA LEU A 27 9.25 -9.01 20.88
C LEU A 27 9.26 -10.53 20.97
N VAL A 28 8.55 -11.16 20.05
CA VAL A 28 8.59 -12.61 19.91
C VAL A 28 9.97 -13.01 19.41
N THR A 29 10.69 -13.75 20.24
CA THR A 29 12.00 -14.31 19.95
C THR A 29 11.92 -15.83 19.86
N GLY A 30 12.87 -16.45 19.14
CA GLY A 30 12.91 -17.88 18.95
C GLY A 30 12.32 -18.35 17.62
N PRO A 31 12.43 -19.66 17.33
CA PRO A 31 11.95 -20.24 16.06
C PRO A 31 10.44 -20.09 15.89
N SER A 32 10.00 -19.76 14.66
CA SER A 32 8.56 -19.61 14.35
C SER A 32 7.76 -20.88 14.63
N ARG A 33 8.42 -22.06 14.48
CA ARG A 33 7.82 -23.38 14.71
C ARG A 33 7.36 -23.60 16.14
N ASP A 34 7.92 -22.88 17.11
CA ASP A 34 7.59 -23.01 18.52
C ASP A 34 6.34 -22.17 18.89
N ASP A 35 6.06 -21.11 18.11
CA ASP A 35 4.86 -20.30 18.29
C ASP A 35 3.67 -20.93 17.55
N LYS A 36 2.73 -21.47 18.32
CA LYS A 36 1.49 -22.13 17.87
C LYS A 36 0.26 -21.46 18.48
N SER A 37 0.38 -20.18 18.84
CA SER A 37 -0.62 -19.43 19.64
C SER A 37 -1.95 -19.24 18.92
N PHE A 38 -2.01 -19.35 17.60
CA PHE A 38 -3.24 -19.19 16.81
C PHE A 38 -3.42 -20.34 15.81
N LEU A 39 -4.31 -21.30 16.13
CA LEU A 39 -4.62 -22.44 15.22
C LEU A 39 -3.36 -23.18 14.72
N GLY A 40 -2.33 -23.26 15.55
CA GLY A 40 -1.04 -23.83 15.16
C GLY A 40 -0.08 -22.87 14.45
N HIS A 41 -0.46 -21.61 14.27
CA HIS A 41 0.34 -20.54 13.64
C HIS A 41 0.85 -19.51 14.66
N PRO A 42 1.83 -18.65 14.25
CA PRO A 42 2.33 -17.59 15.11
C PRO A 42 1.24 -16.64 15.59
N GLY A 43 1.34 -16.18 16.84
CA GLY A 43 0.37 -15.30 17.50
C GLY A 43 0.24 -13.90 16.87
N GLY A 44 1.17 -13.52 15.98
CA GLY A 44 1.06 -12.31 15.16
C GLY A 44 0.06 -12.42 14.01
N LEU A 45 -0.19 -13.65 13.52
CA LEU A 45 -1.03 -13.88 12.34
C LEU A 45 -2.45 -13.32 12.48
N PRO A 46 -3.24 -13.60 13.54
CA PRO A 46 -4.63 -13.13 13.63
C PRO A 46 -4.74 -11.60 13.60
N TRP A 47 -3.74 -10.90 14.12
CA TRP A 47 -3.70 -9.44 14.03
C TRP A 47 -3.52 -8.96 12.59
N MET A 48 -2.62 -9.60 11.84
CA MET A 48 -2.41 -9.26 10.43
C MET A 48 -3.61 -9.62 9.55
N LEU A 49 -4.32 -10.72 9.85
CA LEU A 49 -5.58 -11.07 9.17
C LEU A 49 -6.65 -10.01 9.39
N GLN A 50 -6.79 -9.49 10.61
CA GLN A 50 -7.73 -8.40 10.91
C GLN A 50 -7.34 -7.10 10.21
N VAL A 51 -6.05 -6.76 10.20
CA VAL A 51 -5.55 -5.56 9.50
C VAL A 51 -5.90 -5.63 8.03
N GLU A 52 -5.60 -6.76 7.36
CA GLU A 52 -5.91 -6.94 5.94
C GLU A 52 -7.43 -6.91 5.70
N MET A 53 -8.21 -7.63 6.49
CA MET A 53 -9.66 -7.67 6.35
C MET A 53 -10.27 -6.26 6.42
N TRP A 54 -9.92 -5.47 7.42
CA TRP A 54 -10.46 -4.13 7.61
C TRP A 54 -9.92 -3.13 6.59
N GLU A 55 -8.67 -3.26 6.18
CA GLU A 55 -8.10 -2.44 5.11
C GLU A 55 -8.80 -2.76 3.78
N ARG A 56 -9.03 -4.05 3.45
CA ARG A 56 -9.82 -4.45 2.29
C ARG A 56 -11.26 -3.99 2.37
N PHE A 57 -11.89 -4.07 3.55
CA PHE A 57 -13.20 -3.47 3.78
C PHE A 57 -13.20 -1.99 3.40
N SER A 58 -12.24 -1.23 3.90
CA SER A 58 -12.09 0.20 3.58
C SER A 58 -11.95 0.45 2.08
N TRP A 59 -11.05 -0.29 1.43
CA TRP A 59 -10.78 -0.18 -0.01
C TRP A 59 -11.98 -0.54 -0.89
N PHE A 60 -12.51 -1.75 -0.71
CA PHE A 60 -13.62 -2.23 -1.55
C PHE A 60 -14.93 -1.51 -1.26
N GLY A 61 -15.14 -1.12 0.01
CA GLY A 61 -16.31 -0.33 0.39
C GLY A 61 -16.32 1.05 -0.28
N MET A 62 -15.22 1.77 -0.21
CA MET A 62 -15.10 3.05 -0.93
C MET A 62 -15.26 2.86 -2.44
N ARG A 63 -14.56 1.88 -3.02
CA ARG A 63 -14.56 1.65 -4.47
C ARG A 63 -15.94 1.28 -5.01
N ALA A 64 -16.74 0.54 -4.24
CA ALA A 64 -18.09 0.13 -4.64
C ALA A 64 -19.04 1.30 -4.87
N ILE A 65 -18.89 2.37 -4.10
CA ILE A 65 -19.73 3.57 -4.22
C ILE A 65 -19.07 4.70 -5.01
N LEU A 66 -17.77 4.62 -5.26
CA LEU A 66 -16.99 5.70 -5.87
C LEU A 66 -17.44 6.05 -7.29
N VAL A 67 -17.70 5.06 -8.14
CA VAL A 67 -18.13 5.33 -9.52
C VAL A 67 -19.48 6.06 -9.55
N TYR A 68 -20.41 5.67 -8.69
CA TYR A 68 -21.69 6.34 -8.54
C TYR A 68 -21.49 7.76 -8.00
N PHE A 69 -20.66 7.93 -6.99
CA PHE A 69 -20.32 9.25 -6.44
C PHE A 69 -19.75 10.21 -7.51
N ILE A 70 -18.87 9.71 -8.37
CA ILE A 70 -18.26 10.52 -9.44
C ILE A 70 -19.31 10.96 -10.48
N THR A 71 -20.28 10.11 -10.81
CA THR A 71 -21.22 10.33 -11.91
C THR A 71 -22.58 10.89 -11.48
N ASP A 72 -22.93 10.76 -10.20
CA ASP A 72 -24.19 11.31 -9.68
C ASP A 72 -24.15 12.84 -9.60
N THR A 73 -25.31 13.45 -9.61
CA THR A 73 -25.48 14.91 -9.62
C THR A 73 -24.96 15.55 -8.33
N LEU A 74 -24.58 16.80 -8.43
CA LEU A 74 -24.21 17.61 -7.25
C LEU A 74 -25.36 17.72 -6.24
N ALA A 75 -26.61 17.73 -6.71
CA ALA A 75 -27.80 17.77 -5.86
C ALA A 75 -27.94 16.50 -4.99
N ASN A 76 -27.48 15.35 -5.49
CA ASN A 76 -27.46 14.08 -4.76
C ASN A 76 -26.14 13.87 -3.95
N GLY A 77 -25.29 14.88 -3.89
CA GLY A 77 -23.99 14.79 -3.20
C GLY A 77 -22.87 14.13 -4.01
N GLY A 78 -23.07 13.92 -5.32
CA GLY A 78 -22.05 13.42 -6.25
C GLY A 78 -21.17 14.52 -6.84
N LEU A 79 -20.28 14.17 -7.79
CA LEU A 79 -19.38 15.11 -8.48
C LEU A 79 -19.94 15.62 -9.82
N GLY A 80 -21.02 15.06 -10.33
CA GLY A 80 -21.68 15.48 -11.57
C GLY A 80 -20.89 15.23 -12.86
N LEU A 81 -19.92 14.32 -12.85
CA LEU A 81 -19.14 14.03 -14.05
C LEU A 81 -19.89 13.08 -14.99
N PRO A 82 -19.71 13.21 -16.32
CA PRO A 82 -20.27 12.27 -17.29
C PRO A 82 -19.79 10.83 -17.03
N VAL A 83 -20.62 9.83 -17.40
CA VAL A 83 -20.33 8.41 -17.15
C VAL A 83 -18.97 7.97 -17.73
N ASN A 84 -18.67 8.40 -18.95
CA ASN A 84 -17.37 8.13 -19.59
C ASN A 84 -16.19 8.72 -18.79
N ALA A 85 -16.31 9.93 -18.27
CA ALA A 85 -15.30 10.55 -17.41
C ALA A 85 -15.18 9.79 -16.08
N GLY A 86 -16.29 9.35 -15.48
CA GLY A 86 -16.29 8.53 -14.28
C GLY A 86 -15.51 7.22 -14.45
N GLN A 87 -15.70 6.53 -15.56
CA GLN A 87 -14.93 5.30 -15.89
C GLN A 87 -13.44 5.58 -16.03
N VAL A 88 -13.08 6.67 -16.70
CA VAL A 88 -11.68 7.09 -16.88
C VAL A 88 -11.04 7.44 -15.53
N VAL A 89 -11.75 8.13 -14.64
CA VAL A 89 -11.26 8.45 -13.29
C VAL A 89 -11.04 7.17 -12.48
N MET A 90 -11.97 6.20 -12.53
CA MET A 90 -11.83 4.93 -11.84
C MET A 90 -10.61 4.13 -12.32
N ALA A 91 -10.40 4.05 -13.63
CA ALA A 91 -9.24 3.38 -14.22
C ALA A 91 -7.93 4.08 -13.82
N SER A 92 -7.90 5.41 -13.91
CA SER A 92 -6.76 6.25 -13.54
C SER A 92 -6.41 6.12 -12.05
N TYR A 93 -7.43 6.10 -11.20
CA TYR A 93 -7.27 5.88 -9.76
C TYR A 93 -6.66 4.51 -9.46
N GLY A 94 -7.13 3.45 -10.11
CA GLY A 94 -6.56 2.11 -9.98
C GLY A 94 -5.09 2.07 -10.40
N ALA A 95 -4.75 2.69 -11.52
CA ALA A 95 -3.36 2.80 -11.99
C ALA A 95 -2.49 3.61 -11.01
N ALA A 96 -2.99 4.73 -10.50
CA ALA A 96 -2.28 5.56 -9.54
C ALA A 96 -1.96 4.78 -8.25
N VAL A 97 -2.90 4.00 -7.73
CA VAL A 97 -2.70 3.14 -6.55
C VAL A 97 -1.59 2.13 -6.79
N LEU A 98 -1.59 1.45 -7.94
CA LEU A 98 -0.54 0.49 -8.28
C LEU A 98 0.83 1.17 -8.40
N LEU A 99 0.90 2.33 -9.06
CA LEU A 99 2.13 3.10 -9.17
C LEU A 99 2.67 3.55 -7.81
N MET A 100 1.80 3.91 -6.87
CA MET A 100 2.21 4.33 -5.52
C MET A 100 2.80 3.17 -4.69
N THR A 101 2.60 1.91 -5.08
CA THR A 101 3.25 0.78 -4.38
C THR A 101 4.77 0.78 -4.56
N ILE A 102 5.28 1.33 -5.66
CA ILE A 102 6.72 1.40 -5.93
C ILE A 102 7.42 2.37 -4.96
N PRO A 103 7.07 3.67 -4.89
CA PRO A 103 7.67 4.56 -3.90
C PRO A 103 7.38 4.10 -2.46
N GLY A 104 6.18 3.58 -2.17
CA GLY A 104 5.82 3.08 -0.85
C GLY A 104 6.74 1.95 -0.39
N GLY A 105 7.03 0.97 -1.26
CA GLY A 105 8.00 -0.10 -1.00
C GLY A 105 9.41 0.45 -0.82
N ILE A 106 9.86 1.35 -1.67
CA ILE A 106 11.19 1.97 -1.56
C ILE A 106 11.33 2.72 -0.23
N PHE A 107 10.31 3.48 0.20
CA PHE A 107 10.34 4.18 1.49
C PHE A 107 10.40 3.20 2.67
N ALA A 108 9.67 2.10 2.59
CA ALA A 108 9.73 1.06 3.61
C ALA A 108 11.11 0.41 3.70
N ASP A 109 11.65 0.00 2.56
CA ASP A 109 12.92 -0.74 2.52
C ASP A 109 14.14 0.11 2.85
N ARG A 110 14.06 1.43 2.60
CA ARG A 110 15.22 2.32 2.68
C ARG A 110 15.20 3.30 3.86
N ILE A 111 14.01 3.62 4.41
CA ILE A 111 13.85 4.74 5.36
C ILE A 111 13.06 4.38 6.61
N LEU A 112 11.89 3.74 6.45
CA LEU A 112 10.90 3.63 7.53
C LEU A 112 10.82 2.24 8.17
N GLY A 113 11.15 1.19 7.43
CA GLY A 113 10.83 -0.19 7.79
C GLY A 113 9.35 -0.55 7.53
N PRO A 114 9.02 -1.85 7.47
CA PRO A 114 7.69 -2.32 7.08
C PRO A 114 6.59 -1.87 8.05
N TRP A 115 6.83 -1.94 9.35
CA TRP A 115 5.82 -1.60 10.36
C TRP A 115 5.46 -0.11 10.34
N VAL A 116 6.47 0.77 10.33
CA VAL A 116 6.26 2.23 10.33
C VAL A 116 5.60 2.68 9.03
N SER A 117 6.01 2.10 7.89
CA SER A 117 5.38 2.37 6.59
C SER A 117 3.91 1.97 6.57
N THR A 118 3.58 0.79 7.09
CA THR A 118 2.18 0.33 7.19
C THR A 118 1.36 1.23 8.10
N LEU A 119 1.90 1.66 9.25
CA LEU A 119 1.22 2.56 10.16
C LEU A 119 0.89 3.90 9.50
N TRP A 120 1.89 4.56 8.91
CA TRP A 120 1.68 5.84 8.23
C TRP A 120 0.77 5.71 7.01
N GLY A 121 0.92 4.63 6.24
CA GLY A 121 0.01 4.33 5.14
C GLY A 121 -1.44 4.24 5.60
N GLY A 122 -1.70 3.54 6.70
CA GLY A 122 -3.04 3.42 7.29
C GLY A 122 -3.61 4.75 7.79
N LEU A 123 -2.79 5.55 8.45
CA LEU A 123 -3.20 6.89 8.90
C LEU A 123 -3.55 7.80 7.73
N ILE A 124 -2.76 7.76 6.65
CA ILE A 124 -3.02 8.53 5.43
C ILE A 124 -4.31 8.08 4.76
N ILE A 125 -4.56 6.76 4.65
CA ILE A 125 -5.83 6.23 4.10
C ILE A 125 -7.02 6.67 4.95
N MET A 126 -6.94 6.49 6.27
CA MET A 126 -8.02 6.89 7.17
C MET A 126 -8.34 8.38 7.02
N THR A 127 -7.31 9.23 7.04
CA THR A 127 -7.45 10.67 6.81
C THR A 127 -8.06 10.96 5.44
N GLY A 128 -7.63 10.24 4.40
CA GLY A 128 -8.18 10.34 3.05
C GLY A 128 -9.68 10.04 3.01
N HIS A 129 -10.15 9.01 3.69
CA HIS A 129 -11.59 8.69 3.77
C HIS A 129 -12.39 9.74 4.55
N VAL A 130 -11.82 10.27 5.63
CA VAL A 130 -12.46 11.38 6.38
C VAL A 130 -12.56 12.64 5.51
N ILE A 131 -11.52 12.98 4.76
CA ILE A 131 -11.54 14.11 3.81
C ILE A 131 -12.55 13.86 2.68
N LEU A 132 -12.62 12.64 2.15
CA LEU A 132 -13.58 12.24 1.11
C LEU A 132 -15.03 12.31 1.60
N ALA A 133 -15.26 12.15 2.90
CA ALA A 133 -16.56 12.30 3.52
C ALA A 133 -17.03 13.75 3.65
N ILE A 134 -16.17 14.75 3.41
CA ILE A 134 -16.55 16.16 3.40
C ILE A 134 -17.22 16.49 2.06
N PRO A 135 -18.46 17.06 2.05
CA PRO A 135 -19.24 17.28 0.83
C PRO A 135 -18.73 18.48 0.01
N GLN A 136 -17.53 18.36 -0.55
CA GLN A 136 -16.91 19.35 -1.42
C GLN A 136 -16.12 18.68 -2.53
N VAL A 137 -16.14 19.24 -3.74
CA VAL A 137 -15.43 18.67 -4.90
C VAL A 137 -13.91 18.60 -4.66
N VAL A 138 -13.33 19.66 -4.12
CA VAL A 138 -11.87 19.73 -3.89
C VAL A 138 -11.42 18.71 -2.86
N THR A 139 -12.14 18.58 -1.74
CA THR A 139 -11.83 17.60 -0.70
C THR A 139 -11.93 16.18 -1.22
N SER A 140 -12.87 15.91 -2.13
CA SER A 140 -13.02 14.59 -2.76
C SER A 140 -11.75 14.17 -3.53
N TRP A 141 -11.17 15.06 -4.32
CA TRP A 141 -9.92 14.78 -5.03
C TRP A 141 -8.74 14.62 -4.09
N ILE A 142 -8.63 15.47 -3.08
CA ILE A 142 -7.59 15.36 -2.06
C ILE A 142 -7.70 14.02 -1.32
N GLY A 143 -8.91 13.62 -0.92
CA GLY A 143 -9.17 12.34 -0.26
C GLY A 143 -8.72 11.16 -1.10
N LEU A 144 -9.06 11.12 -2.39
CA LEU A 144 -8.65 10.07 -3.32
C LEU A 144 -7.12 9.99 -3.46
N VAL A 145 -6.45 11.13 -3.57
CA VAL A 145 -4.98 11.17 -3.64
C VAL A 145 -4.35 10.64 -2.34
N CYS A 146 -4.85 11.04 -1.18
CA CYS A 146 -4.40 10.52 0.11
C CYS A 146 -4.56 8.99 0.18
N ILE A 147 -5.73 8.46 -0.22
CA ILE A 147 -5.99 7.02 -0.18
C ILE A 147 -5.03 6.28 -1.13
N ALA A 148 -4.77 6.82 -2.33
CA ALA A 148 -3.84 6.22 -3.28
C ALA A 148 -2.41 6.16 -2.70
N ILE A 149 -1.92 7.25 -2.12
CA ILE A 149 -0.60 7.33 -1.48
C ILE A 149 -0.52 6.33 -0.32
N GLY A 150 -1.48 6.36 0.60
CA GLY A 150 -1.48 5.50 1.78
C GLY A 150 -1.54 4.01 1.42
N THR A 151 -2.34 3.64 0.41
CA THR A 151 -2.40 2.26 -0.11
C THR A 151 -1.05 1.82 -0.68
N GLY A 152 -0.33 2.72 -1.35
CA GLY A 152 1.03 2.47 -1.80
C GLY A 152 1.98 2.11 -0.67
N PHE A 153 1.84 2.73 0.51
CA PHE A 153 2.64 2.41 1.69
C PHE A 153 2.23 1.11 2.38
N ILE A 154 0.95 0.75 2.41
CA ILE A 154 0.47 -0.48 3.09
C ILE A 154 0.73 -1.71 2.24
N LYS A 155 0.33 -1.69 0.98
CA LYS A 155 0.16 -2.89 0.16
C LYS A 155 1.42 -3.76 0.03
N PRO A 156 2.62 -3.23 -0.26
CA PRO A 156 3.83 -4.06 -0.34
C PRO A 156 4.29 -4.55 1.04
N ASN A 157 4.01 -3.80 2.10
CA ASN A 157 4.58 -4.05 3.41
C ASN A 157 3.79 -5.05 4.25
N LEU A 158 2.47 -5.08 4.13
CA LEU A 158 1.64 -5.96 4.95
C LEU A 158 1.90 -7.44 4.64
N SER A 159 2.03 -7.81 3.37
CA SER A 159 2.41 -9.16 2.96
C SER A 159 3.82 -9.54 3.42
N THR A 160 4.76 -8.58 3.42
CA THR A 160 6.10 -8.76 3.95
C THR A 160 6.07 -9.06 5.45
N VAL A 161 5.25 -8.30 6.22
CA VAL A 161 5.09 -8.53 7.67
C VAL A 161 4.48 -9.93 7.94
N VAL A 162 3.50 -10.35 7.15
CA VAL A 162 2.92 -11.71 7.28
C VAL A 162 3.96 -12.79 6.96
N GLY A 163 4.71 -12.62 5.85
CA GLY A 163 5.74 -13.58 5.45
C GLY A 163 6.81 -13.78 6.51
N GLY A 164 7.20 -12.71 7.17
CA GLY A 164 8.23 -12.77 8.19
C GLY A 164 7.77 -13.21 9.58
N LEU A 165 6.51 -13.54 9.77
CA LEU A 165 6.08 -14.30 10.96
C LEU A 165 6.64 -15.72 10.95
N TYR A 166 7.07 -16.23 9.80
CA TYR A 166 7.56 -17.57 9.58
C TYR A 166 9.05 -17.55 9.23
N ASP A 167 9.82 -18.46 9.80
CA ASP A 167 11.20 -18.71 9.41
C ASP A 167 11.29 -19.32 8.01
N ASP A 168 12.45 -19.20 7.39
CA ASP A 168 12.69 -19.82 6.09
C ASP A 168 12.50 -21.35 6.18
N GLY A 169 11.69 -21.89 5.26
CA GLY A 169 11.34 -23.28 5.21
C GLY A 169 10.31 -23.74 6.25
N ASP A 170 9.62 -22.85 6.95
CA ASP A 170 8.47 -23.23 7.78
C ASP A 170 7.29 -23.66 6.89
N PRO A 171 6.85 -24.94 6.93
CA PRO A 171 5.82 -25.46 6.05
C PRO A 171 4.43 -24.83 6.26
N ARG A 172 4.22 -24.15 7.39
CA ARG A 172 2.95 -23.47 7.71
C ARG A 172 2.80 -22.13 7.00
N ARG A 173 3.89 -21.59 6.43
CA ARG A 173 3.90 -20.26 5.78
C ARG A 173 2.85 -20.17 4.69
N ASP A 174 2.75 -21.17 3.82
CA ASP A 174 1.79 -21.17 2.71
C ASP A 174 0.34 -21.19 3.22
N GLN A 175 0.06 -21.98 4.27
CA GLN A 175 -1.25 -21.98 4.92
C GLN A 175 -1.55 -20.66 5.60
N GLY A 176 -0.57 -20.00 6.21
CA GLY A 176 -0.71 -18.64 6.76
C GLY A 176 -1.12 -17.62 5.69
N PHE A 177 -0.53 -17.71 4.50
CA PHE A 177 -0.95 -16.90 3.36
C PHE A 177 -2.35 -17.25 2.84
N LEU A 178 -2.80 -18.51 2.89
CA LEU A 178 -4.18 -18.86 2.56
C LEU A 178 -5.17 -18.18 3.51
N TYR A 179 -4.91 -18.15 4.81
CA TYR A 179 -5.72 -17.39 5.76
C TYR A 179 -5.70 -15.89 5.47
N PHE A 180 -4.54 -15.36 5.07
CA PHE A 180 -4.41 -13.96 4.66
C PHE A 180 -5.27 -13.64 3.44
N TYR A 181 -5.26 -14.49 2.40
CA TYR A 181 -6.15 -14.35 1.24
C TYR A 181 -7.64 -14.49 1.61
N MET A 182 -7.97 -15.36 2.55
CA MET A 182 -9.33 -15.50 3.04
C MET A 182 -9.82 -14.21 3.71
N SER A 183 -8.97 -13.53 4.48
CA SER A 183 -9.32 -12.25 5.10
C SER A 183 -9.57 -11.14 4.07
N ILE A 184 -8.82 -11.12 2.96
CA ILE A 184 -9.08 -10.24 1.81
C ILE A 184 -10.50 -10.46 1.28
N ASN A 185 -10.87 -11.72 1.03
CA ASN A 185 -12.17 -12.06 0.47
C ASN A 185 -13.33 -11.73 1.42
N ILE A 186 -13.17 -11.96 2.73
CA ILE A 186 -14.17 -11.59 3.72
C ILE A 186 -14.38 -10.07 3.72
N GLY A 187 -13.30 -9.28 3.78
CA GLY A 187 -13.38 -7.82 3.73
C GLY A 187 -14.03 -7.31 2.45
N SER A 188 -13.66 -7.87 1.29
CA SER A 188 -14.18 -7.48 -0.01
C SER A 188 -15.66 -7.84 -0.21
N LEU A 189 -16.13 -8.93 0.40
CA LEU A 189 -17.54 -9.36 0.33
C LEU A 189 -18.44 -8.47 1.19
N ILE A 190 -18.03 -8.20 2.43
CA ILE A 190 -18.86 -7.46 3.40
C ILE A 190 -18.90 -5.96 3.06
N ALA A 191 -17.82 -5.41 2.57
CA ALA A 191 -17.66 -3.98 2.36
C ALA A 191 -18.72 -3.36 1.44
N PRO A 192 -18.94 -3.85 0.20
CA PRO A 192 -19.96 -3.28 -0.70
C PRO A 192 -21.38 -3.33 -0.13
N LEU A 193 -21.70 -4.39 0.62
CA LEU A 193 -23.01 -4.55 1.25
C LEU A 193 -23.24 -3.44 2.29
N ILE A 194 -22.29 -3.22 3.19
CA ILE A 194 -22.44 -2.21 4.24
C ILE A 194 -22.38 -0.79 3.64
N THR A 195 -21.38 -0.49 2.82
CA THR A 195 -21.22 0.85 2.27
C THR A 195 -22.30 1.20 1.26
N GLY A 196 -22.79 0.22 0.49
CA GLY A 196 -23.92 0.38 -0.42
C GLY A 196 -25.20 0.71 0.32
N LEU A 197 -25.57 -0.07 1.35
CA LEU A 197 -26.72 0.20 2.20
C LEU A 197 -26.66 1.57 2.86
N LEU A 198 -25.50 1.94 3.40
CA LEU A 198 -25.30 3.25 4.03
C LEU A 198 -25.40 4.39 3.01
N LYS A 199 -24.88 4.20 1.82
CA LYS A 199 -25.01 5.15 0.72
C LYS A 199 -26.48 5.33 0.31
N ASP A 200 -27.23 4.24 0.19
CA ASP A 200 -28.63 4.29 -0.26
C ASP A 200 -29.55 4.96 0.77
N HIS A 201 -29.26 4.83 2.07
CA HIS A 201 -30.10 5.40 3.13
C HIS A 201 -29.62 6.78 3.61
N TYR A 202 -28.32 7.06 3.58
CA TYR A 202 -27.72 8.24 4.20
C TYR A 202 -26.80 9.04 3.27
N GLY A 203 -26.63 8.61 2.01
CA GLY A 203 -25.78 9.26 1.02
C GLY A 203 -24.32 8.82 1.04
N TYR A 204 -23.57 9.27 0.03
CA TYR A 204 -22.18 8.86 -0.23
C TYR A 204 -21.24 9.12 0.93
N HIS A 205 -21.35 10.27 1.57
CA HIS A 205 -20.45 10.72 2.62
C HIS A 205 -20.46 9.79 3.83
N ILE A 206 -21.64 9.23 4.20
CA ILE A 206 -21.75 8.24 5.26
C ILE A 206 -21.12 6.89 4.84
N GLY A 207 -21.25 6.51 3.57
CA GLY A 207 -20.54 5.35 3.03
C GLY A 207 -19.02 5.49 3.14
N PHE A 208 -18.47 6.68 2.88
CA PHE A 208 -17.04 6.95 3.05
C PHE A 208 -16.60 6.98 4.52
N ILE A 209 -17.45 7.45 5.43
CA ILE A 209 -17.19 7.36 6.88
C ILE A 209 -17.09 5.90 7.32
N ALA A 210 -17.95 5.01 6.81
CA ALA A 210 -17.86 3.58 7.11
C ALA A 210 -16.50 2.99 6.67
N ALA A 211 -16.00 3.41 5.51
CA ALA A 211 -14.66 3.02 5.06
C ALA A 211 -13.55 3.58 5.98
N ALA A 212 -13.70 4.81 6.48
CA ALA A 212 -12.77 5.39 7.46
C ALA A 212 -12.77 4.60 8.78
N ILE A 213 -13.95 4.18 9.25
CA ILE A 213 -14.09 3.35 10.46
C ILE A 213 -13.41 1.99 10.26
N GLY A 214 -13.60 1.35 9.09
CA GLY A 214 -12.88 0.12 8.77
C GLY A 214 -11.36 0.30 8.87
N MET A 215 -10.82 1.40 8.31
CA MET A 215 -9.40 1.68 8.40
C MET A 215 -8.95 1.98 9.84
N ALA A 216 -9.76 2.65 10.64
CA ALA A 216 -9.48 2.86 12.06
C ALA A 216 -9.39 1.53 12.83
N LEU A 217 -10.30 0.58 12.56
CA LEU A 217 -10.25 -0.77 13.13
C LEU A 217 -9.00 -1.54 12.71
N ALA A 218 -8.58 -1.42 11.44
CA ALA A 218 -7.31 -1.97 10.96
C ALA A 218 -6.12 -1.40 11.74
N LEU A 219 -6.06 -0.09 11.94
CA LEU A 219 -5.00 0.58 12.70
C LEU A 219 -4.98 0.14 14.17
N VAL A 220 -6.14 0.03 14.79
CA VAL A 220 -6.26 -0.47 16.19
C VAL A 220 -5.70 -1.90 16.28
N ALA A 221 -6.11 -2.80 15.38
CA ALA A 221 -5.59 -4.16 15.33
C ALA A 221 -4.06 -4.17 15.10
N PHE A 222 -3.57 -3.33 14.18
CA PHE A 222 -2.14 -3.24 13.86
C PHE A 222 -1.29 -2.79 15.05
N ILE A 223 -1.74 -1.76 15.77
CA ILE A 223 -1.04 -1.23 16.94
C ILE A 223 -1.06 -2.24 18.09
N HIS A 224 -2.19 -2.91 18.36
CA HIS A 224 -2.30 -3.92 19.41
C HIS A 224 -1.48 -5.17 19.09
N GLY A 225 -1.46 -5.59 17.84
CA GLY A 225 -0.70 -6.74 17.37
C GLY A 225 0.82 -6.58 17.38
N ARG A 226 1.34 -5.36 17.55
CA ARG A 226 2.77 -5.05 17.42
C ARG A 226 3.69 -5.90 18.32
N SER A 227 3.25 -6.22 19.55
CA SER A 227 4.03 -7.03 20.49
C SER A 227 4.09 -8.53 20.14
N LYS A 228 3.30 -8.95 19.16
CA LYS A 228 3.27 -10.32 18.62
C LYS A 228 4.03 -10.46 17.30
N LEU A 229 4.60 -9.35 16.82
CA LEU A 229 5.46 -9.34 15.64
C LEU A 229 6.91 -9.63 16.02
N ARG A 230 7.70 -10.03 15.02
CA ARG A 230 9.13 -10.33 15.16
C ARG A 230 9.96 -9.12 14.77
N ASP A 231 11.24 -9.13 15.12
CA ASP A 231 12.19 -8.02 14.94
C ASP A 231 12.20 -7.45 13.53
N PHE A 232 12.22 -8.30 12.51
CA PHE A 232 12.31 -7.90 11.11
C PHE A 232 11.19 -6.92 10.69
N ALA A 233 10.02 -6.94 11.34
CA ALA A 233 8.93 -6.02 11.04
C ALA A 233 9.29 -4.56 11.36
N PHE A 234 10.23 -4.35 12.27
CA PHE A 234 10.66 -3.03 12.76
C PHE A 234 12.00 -2.58 12.19
N ASP A 235 12.73 -3.48 11.57
CA ASP A 235 14.04 -3.18 10.98
C ASP A 235 13.88 -2.57 9.58
N ILE A 236 14.83 -1.74 9.18
CA ILE A 236 14.92 -1.21 7.83
C ILE A 236 15.71 -2.21 6.99
N PRO A 237 15.11 -2.90 6.01
CA PRO A 237 15.78 -4.00 5.30
C PRO A 237 17.06 -3.59 4.57
N ASN A 238 17.08 -2.39 4.00
CA ASN A 238 18.20 -1.89 3.21
C ASN A 238 18.38 -0.38 3.43
N PRO A 239 18.93 0.06 4.58
CA PRO A 239 19.03 1.47 4.92
C PRO A 239 19.90 2.26 3.93
N LEU A 240 19.57 3.56 3.77
CA LEU A 240 20.30 4.46 2.87
C LEU A 240 21.75 4.63 3.35
N ALA A 241 22.70 4.41 2.44
CA ALA A 241 24.09 4.75 2.68
C ALA A 241 24.29 6.29 2.70
N PRO A 242 25.36 6.78 3.34
CA PRO A 242 25.69 8.21 3.34
C PRO A 242 25.74 8.80 1.92
N GLY A 243 25.00 9.88 1.68
CA GLY A 243 24.90 10.54 0.37
C GLY A 243 23.86 9.96 -0.61
N GLU A 244 23.29 8.79 -0.37
CA GLU A 244 22.24 8.24 -1.23
C GLU A 244 20.90 9.00 -1.12
N GLY A 245 20.62 9.61 0.03
CA GLY A 245 19.40 10.37 0.23
C GLY A 245 19.19 11.49 -0.80
N ARG A 246 20.28 12.24 -1.13
CA ARG A 246 20.23 13.28 -2.17
C ARG A 246 19.91 12.68 -3.55
N ARG A 247 20.50 11.55 -3.89
CA ARG A 247 20.24 10.87 -5.17
C ARG A 247 18.80 10.37 -5.24
N MET A 248 18.28 9.85 -4.14
CA MET A 248 16.90 9.40 -4.04
C MET A 248 15.92 10.58 -4.23
N VAL A 249 16.14 11.71 -3.56
CA VAL A 249 15.32 12.92 -3.73
C VAL A 249 15.37 13.41 -5.18
N LEU A 250 16.56 13.51 -5.78
CA LEU A 250 16.71 13.93 -7.18
C LEU A 250 16.00 12.98 -8.16
N ARG A 251 16.07 11.66 -7.93
CA ARG A 251 15.35 10.67 -8.76
C ARG A 251 13.83 10.84 -8.60
N THR A 252 13.34 11.00 -7.38
CA THR A 252 11.91 11.22 -7.11
C THR A 252 11.42 12.49 -7.79
N LEU A 253 12.15 13.60 -7.68
CA LEU A 253 11.81 14.85 -8.37
C LEU A 253 11.84 14.67 -9.90
N GLY A 254 12.80 13.93 -10.43
CA GLY A 254 12.86 13.58 -11.86
C GLY A 254 11.63 12.80 -12.32
N ILE A 255 11.20 11.80 -11.55
CA ILE A 255 10.00 11.01 -11.83
C ILE A 255 8.74 11.89 -11.82
N ILE A 256 8.61 12.77 -10.82
CA ILE A 256 7.50 13.73 -10.74
C ILE A 256 7.51 14.68 -11.94
N ALA A 257 8.68 15.20 -12.33
CA ALA A 257 8.83 16.06 -13.49
C ALA A 257 8.43 15.36 -14.80
N ILE A 258 8.84 14.09 -14.99
CA ILE A 258 8.42 13.28 -16.15
C ILE A 258 6.90 13.10 -16.15
N GLY A 259 6.29 12.78 -15.00
CA GLY A 259 4.84 12.68 -14.87
C GLY A 259 4.12 13.98 -15.25
N ALA A 260 4.62 15.12 -14.76
CA ALA A 260 4.06 16.44 -15.09
C ALA A 260 4.17 16.76 -16.60
N VAL A 261 5.32 16.47 -17.21
CA VAL A 261 5.52 16.64 -18.66
C VAL A 261 4.56 15.78 -19.47
N LEU A 262 4.34 14.51 -19.08
CA LEU A 262 3.36 13.64 -19.74
C LEU A 262 1.94 14.20 -19.63
N VAL A 263 1.53 14.66 -18.44
CA VAL A 263 0.18 15.23 -18.24
C VAL A 263 0.00 16.51 -19.09
N ILE A 264 0.98 17.39 -19.10
CA ILE A 264 0.92 18.63 -19.91
C ILE A 264 0.91 18.27 -21.42
N GLY A 265 1.74 17.32 -21.85
CA GLY A 265 1.79 16.89 -23.24
C GLY A 265 0.47 16.29 -23.70
N PHE A 266 -0.11 15.35 -22.93
CA PHE A 266 -1.42 14.79 -23.26
C PHE A 266 -2.54 15.82 -23.17
N LYS A 267 -2.47 16.79 -22.23
CA LYS A 267 -3.42 17.90 -22.18
C LYS A 267 -3.39 18.76 -23.43
N ALA A 268 -2.19 19.03 -23.96
CA ALA A 268 -2.04 19.80 -25.21
C ALA A 268 -2.59 19.03 -26.41
N LEU A 269 -2.46 17.68 -26.43
CA LEU A 269 -2.94 16.83 -27.52
C LEU A 269 -4.46 16.58 -27.47
N LEU A 270 -5.01 16.34 -26.28
CA LEU A 270 -6.39 15.85 -26.10
C LEU A 270 -7.38 16.95 -25.70
N GLY A 271 -6.90 18.11 -25.26
CA GLY A 271 -7.76 19.23 -24.85
C GLY A 271 -8.41 19.07 -23.48
N GLU A 272 -8.41 17.88 -22.86
CA GLU A 272 -9.09 17.55 -21.62
C GLU A 272 -8.15 17.06 -20.51
N TRP A 273 -8.35 17.53 -19.28
CA TRP A 273 -7.53 17.14 -18.13
C TRP A 273 -7.73 15.67 -17.72
N THR A 274 -8.99 15.20 -17.74
CA THR A 274 -9.32 13.84 -17.29
C THR A 274 -8.62 12.80 -18.17
N SER A 275 -8.77 12.92 -19.49
CA SER A 275 -8.12 12.05 -20.46
C SER A 275 -6.60 12.18 -20.40
N ALA A 276 -6.08 13.40 -20.26
CA ALA A 276 -4.64 13.63 -20.15
C ALA A 276 -4.01 12.91 -18.95
N ILE A 277 -4.64 12.99 -17.78
CA ILE A 277 -4.18 12.29 -16.58
C ILE A 277 -4.25 10.77 -16.78
N ALA A 278 -5.35 10.26 -17.34
CA ALA A 278 -5.52 8.83 -17.58
C ALA A 278 -4.45 8.26 -18.51
N TYR A 279 -4.25 8.87 -19.67
CA TYR A 279 -3.23 8.43 -20.63
C TYR A 279 -1.82 8.59 -20.07
N SER A 280 -1.56 9.62 -19.27
CA SER A 280 -0.26 9.79 -18.60
C SER A 280 0.01 8.67 -17.61
N LEU A 281 -0.95 8.33 -16.75
CA LEU A 281 -0.83 7.26 -15.79
C LEU A 281 -0.67 5.90 -16.48
N PHE A 282 -1.45 5.64 -17.55
CA PHE A 282 -1.34 4.42 -18.32
C PHE A 282 0.05 4.32 -19.00
N THR A 283 0.51 5.38 -19.65
CA THR A 283 1.84 5.42 -20.29
C THR A 283 2.94 5.22 -19.26
N PHE A 284 2.86 5.91 -18.11
CA PHE A 284 3.84 5.81 -17.04
C PHE A 284 3.87 4.39 -16.45
N ALA A 285 2.71 3.78 -16.20
CA ALA A 285 2.61 2.41 -15.69
C ALA A 285 3.21 1.40 -16.68
N THR A 286 2.86 1.53 -17.96
CA THR A 286 3.37 0.65 -19.02
C THR A 286 4.88 0.77 -19.17
N VAL A 287 5.41 2.00 -19.25
CA VAL A 287 6.85 2.23 -19.37
C VAL A 287 7.60 1.73 -18.14
N THR A 288 7.04 1.93 -16.94
CA THR A 288 7.64 1.45 -15.70
C THR A 288 7.69 -0.08 -15.67
N ALA A 289 6.58 -0.75 -16.02
CA ALA A 289 6.51 -2.21 -16.06
C ALA A 289 7.49 -2.80 -17.09
N LEU A 290 7.48 -2.28 -18.31
CA LEU A 290 8.43 -2.71 -19.36
C LEU A 290 9.88 -2.45 -18.96
N GLY A 291 10.18 -1.28 -18.39
CA GLY A 291 11.50 -0.94 -17.89
C GLY A 291 11.96 -1.89 -16.77
N TYR A 292 11.07 -2.27 -15.87
CA TYR A 292 11.35 -3.22 -14.81
C TYR A 292 11.66 -4.62 -15.37
N PHE A 293 10.83 -5.15 -16.27
CA PHE A 293 11.11 -6.41 -16.93
C PHE A 293 12.43 -6.39 -17.71
N LEU A 294 12.70 -5.33 -18.46
CA LEU A 294 13.97 -5.19 -19.20
C LEU A 294 15.18 -5.19 -18.25
N THR A 295 15.09 -4.53 -17.09
CA THR A 295 16.17 -4.53 -16.10
C THR A 295 16.34 -5.91 -15.46
N MET A 296 15.26 -6.63 -15.17
CA MET A 296 15.32 -8.01 -14.67
C MET A 296 15.97 -8.95 -15.69
N PHE A 297 15.54 -8.91 -16.95
CA PHE A 297 16.12 -9.76 -18.01
C PHE A 297 17.60 -9.49 -18.27
N ARG A 298 18.07 -8.25 -18.05
CA ARG A 298 19.47 -7.85 -18.20
C ARG A 298 20.32 -8.03 -16.94
N SER A 299 19.68 -8.32 -15.80
CA SER A 299 20.39 -8.45 -14.52
C SER A 299 21.27 -9.71 -14.48
N SER A 300 22.52 -9.54 -14.11
CA SER A 300 23.45 -10.65 -13.85
C SER A 300 23.10 -11.46 -12.59
N LYS A 301 22.21 -10.94 -11.74
CA LYS A 301 21.72 -11.62 -10.53
C LYS A 301 20.61 -12.64 -10.81
N VAL A 302 20.00 -12.57 -12.00
CA VAL A 302 18.93 -13.47 -12.42
C VAL A 302 19.55 -14.67 -13.13
N THR A 303 19.32 -15.86 -12.58
CA THR A 303 19.80 -17.11 -13.17
C THR A 303 19.04 -17.46 -14.45
N GLU A 304 19.61 -18.33 -15.30
CA GLU A 304 18.94 -18.75 -16.55
C GLU A 304 17.58 -19.43 -16.28
N ARG A 305 17.49 -20.21 -15.21
CA ARG A 305 16.24 -20.87 -14.80
C ARG A 305 15.17 -19.85 -14.42
N GLU A 306 15.52 -18.85 -13.63
CA GLU A 306 14.62 -17.76 -13.25
C GLU A 306 14.21 -16.90 -14.44
N ARG A 307 15.11 -16.70 -15.41
CA ARG A 307 14.83 -15.98 -16.65
C ARG A 307 13.77 -16.69 -17.50
N GLY A 308 13.78 -18.03 -17.52
CA GLY A 308 12.72 -18.83 -18.13
C GLY A 308 11.36 -18.61 -17.48
N HIS A 309 11.32 -18.56 -16.14
CA HIS A 309 10.09 -18.27 -15.38
C HIS A 309 9.60 -16.82 -15.63
N LEU A 310 10.51 -15.85 -15.74
CA LEU A 310 10.14 -14.46 -16.05
C LEU A 310 9.43 -14.35 -17.42
N TRP A 311 9.85 -15.12 -18.43
CA TRP A 311 9.16 -15.15 -19.72
C TRP A 311 7.72 -15.67 -19.61
N ALA A 312 7.43 -16.57 -18.68
CA ALA A 312 6.07 -17.06 -18.44
C ALA A 312 5.12 -15.98 -17.88
N PHE A 313 5.65 -14.93 -17.23
CA PHE A 313 4.85 -13.82 -16.73
C PHE A 313 4.52 -12.77 -17.78
N VAL A 314 5.32 -12.65 -18.86
CA VAL A 314 5.12 -11.62 -19.90
C VAL A 314 3.72 -11.67 -20.55
N PRO A 315 3.14 -12.85 -20.91
CA PRO A 315 1.80 -12.90 -21.49
C PRO A 315 0.66 -12.66 -20.50
N LEU A 316 0.95 -12.59 -19.19
CA LEU A 316 -0.06 -12.31 -18.14
C LEU A 316 -0.23 -10.81 -17.87
N TRP A 317 0.58 -9.99 -18.52
CA TRP A 317 0.56 -8.52 -18.46
C TRP A 317 -0.09 -7.94 -19.70
#